data_312ab61e08c7ef72a41d3d0e788bd7b1
#
_entry.id   312ab61e08c7ef72a41d3d0e788bd7b1
#
_cell.length_a   1.000
_cell.length_b   1.000
_cell.length_c   1.000
_cell.angle_alpha   90.00
_cell.angle_beta   90.00
_cell.angle_gamma   90.00
#
_symmetry.space_group_name_H-M   'P 1'
#
loop_
_entity.id
_entity.type
_entity.pdbx_description
1 polymer ?
#
loop_
_entity_poly.entity_id
_entity_poly.type
_entity_poly.pdbx_seq_one_letter_code
_entity_poly.pdbx_strand_id
1 'polypeptide(L)'
;MNSNFITRSKIDSIVEHKIDEMSKDPESALKSLEQIVHRFSFGHFQIPVFSVIDHLLANQDSSYYFMIQRILEQTSHSAIKNLGILLGYNSWTYGAKLLRSTSAKLGYCIPWNITFRWDPSRSDKMNLKYIKRLVADGNKLGIYSFTIRQEVAMPIPGE
;
A
#
# COMPACT_ATOMS: atom_id res chain seq x y z
N MET A 1 -26.94 -6.34 -13.28
CA MET A 1 -25.94 -5.47 -12.59
C MET A 1 -24.57 -6.10 -12.82
N ASN A 2 -23.91 -5.76 -13.94
CA ASN A 2 -22.58 -6.30 -14.27
C ASN A 2 -21.54 -5.62 -13.38
N SER A 3 -21.16 -6.27 -12.33
CA SER A 3 -19.97 -5.94 -11.53
C SER A 3 -18.75 -6.25 -12.41
N ASN A 4 -18.16 -5.23 -13.04
CA ASN A 4 -16.85 -5.32 -13.67
C ASN A 4 -15.79 -5.53 -12.56
N PHE A 5 -15.77 -6.72 -12.00
CA PHE A 5 -14.66 -7.17 -11.17
C PHE A 5 -13.47 -7.36 -12.11
N ILE A 6 -12.58 -6.38 -12.13
CA ILE A 6 -11.26 -6.60 -12.70
C ILE A 6 -10.65 -7.75 -11.88
N THR A 7 -10.47 -8.90 -12.52
CA THR A 7 -9.88 -10.06 -11.85
C THR A 7 -8.45 -9.75 -11.45
N ARG A 8 -7.97 -10.38 -10.37
CA ARG A 8 -6.58 -10.22 -9.89
C ARG A 8 -5.56 -10.38 -11.02
N SER A 9 -5.78 -11.33 -11.92
CA SER A 9 -4.87 -11.56 -13.05
C SER A 9 -4.79 -10.39 -14.03
N LYS A 10 -5.89 -9.66 -14.24
CA LYS A 10 -5.87 -8.45 -15.06
C LYS A 10 -5.09 -7.32 -14.39
N ILE A 11 -5.19 -7.21 -13.07
CA ILE A 11 -4.43 -6.24 -12.29
C ILE A 11 -2.95 -6.57 -12.30
N ASP A 12 -2.61 -7.83 -12.10
CA ASP A 12 -1.23 -8.31 -12.20
C ASP A 12 -0.61 -7.92 -13.55
N SER A 13 -1.33 -8.13 -14.66
CA SER A 13 -0.88 -7.74 -15.99
C SER A 13 -0.76 -6.23 -16.19
N ILE A 14 -1.71 -5.44 -15.66
CA ILE A 14 -1.65 -3.98 -15.74
C ILE A 14 -0.43 -3.45 -14.95
N VAL A 15 -0.24 -3.95 -13.72
CA VAL A 15 0.88 -3.53 -12.88
C VAL A 15 2.21 -3.92 -13.54
N GLU A 16 2.34 -5.12 -14.07
CA GLU A 16 3.53 -5.60 -14.77
C GLU A 16 3.87 -4.72 -15.99
N HIS A 17 2.88 -4.46 -16.84
CA HIS A 17 3.04 -3.58 -17.99
C HIS A 17 3.47 -2.16 -17.59
N LYS A 18 2.90 -1.61 -16.52
CA LYS A 18 3.28 -0.28 -16.01
C LYS A 18 4.69 -0.23 -15.44
N ILE A 19 5.14 -1.29 -14.81
CA ILE A 19 6.52 -1.37 -14.32
C ILE A 19 7.50 -1.47 -15.48
N ASP A 20 7.17 -2.21 -16.54
CA ASP A 20 7.97 -2.27 -17.76
C ASP A 20 8.05 -0.91 -18.47
N GLU A 21 6.94 -0.15 -18.49
CA GLU A 21 6.94 1.23 -18.98
C GLU A 21 7.81 2.14 -18.11
N MET A 22 7.72 2.03 -16.79
CA MET A 22 8.54 2.80 -15.84
C MET A 22 10.04 2.58 -16.02
N SER A 23 10.44 1.38 -16.40
CA SER A 23 11.86 1.06 -16.68
C SER A 23 12.38 1.75 -17.94
N LYS A 24 11.49 2.10 -18.89
CA LYS A 24 11.85 2.73 -20.18
C LYS A 24 11.68 4.24 -20.15
N ASP A 25 10.60 4.71 -19.58
CA ASP A 25 10.23 6.12 -19.42
C ASP A 25 9.52 6.33 -18.08
N PRO A 26 10.28 6.58 -17.01
CA PRO A 26 9.73 6.73 -15.66
C PRO A 26 8.69 7.85 -15.55
N GLU A 27 8.90 8.95 -16.27
CA GLU A 27 8.03 10.12 -16.21
C GLU A 27 6.65 9.85 -16.80
N SER A 28 6.61 9.35 -18.02
CA SER A 28 5.36 9.02 -18.72
C SER A 28 4.60 7.91 -17.99
N ALA A 29 5.30 6.93 -17.47
CA ALA A 29 4.70 5.84 -16.73
C ALA A 29 4.12 6.27 -15.37
N LEU A 30 4.78 7.17 -14.63
CA LEU A 30 4.24 7.75 -13.39
C LEU A 30 2.96 8.54 -13.66
N LYS A 31 2.95 9.41 -14.69
CA LYS A 31 1.75 10.15 -15.10
C LYS A 31 0.60 9.23 -15.49
N SER A 32 0.89 8.13 -16.20
CA SER A 32 -0.13 7.16 -16.60
C SER A 32 -0.64 6.31 -15.44
N LEU A 33 0.22 6.01 -14.46
CA LEU A 33 -0.17 5.32 -13.22
C LEU A 33 -1.10 6.20 -12.37
N GLU A 34 -0.78 7.48 -12.24
CA GLU A 34 -1.61 8.49 -11.59
C GLU A 34 -3.03 8.49 -12.17
N GLN A 35 -3.16 8.56 -13.50
CA GLN A 35 -4.46 8.53 -14.17
C GLN A 35 -5.25 7.25 -13.90
N ILE A 36 -4.56 6.08 -13.82
CA ILE A 36 -5.21 4.81 -13.48
C ILE A 36 -5.71 4.84 -12.04
N VAL A 37 -4.88 5.30 -11.12
CA VAL A 37 -5.23 5.36 -9.70
C VAL A 37 -6.42 6.32 -9.48
N HIS A 38 -6.45 7.47 -10.13
CA HIS A 38 -7.61 8.40 -10.09
C HIS A 38 -8.92 7.75 -10.55
N ARG A 39 -8.89 6.90 -11.58
CA ARG A 39 -10.10 6.19 -12.04
C ARG A 39 -10.65 5.18 -11.03
N PHE A 40 -9.83 4.71 -10.09
CA PHE A 40 -10.22 3.73 -9.06
C PHE A 40 -10.40 4.35 -7.67
N SER A 41 -10.28 5.67 -7.54
CA SER A 41 -10.33 6.39 -6.27
C SER A 41 -11.68 7.04 -6.09
N PHE A 42 -12.55 6.40 -5.33
CA PHE A 42 -13.93 6.85 -5.10
C PHE A 42 -14.19 7.26 -3.64
N GLY A 43 -13.15 7.48 -2.83
CA GLY A 43 -13.29 7.74 -1.41
C GLY A 43 -13.01 9.20 -1.04
N HIS A 44 -13.80 9.76 -0.12
CA HIS A 44 -13.63 11.13 0.40
C HIS A 44 -12.20 11.41 0.91
N PHE A 45 -11.55 10.42 1.51
CA PHE A 45 -10.17 10.55 2.01
C PHE A 45 -9.09 10.32 0.96
N GLN A 46 -9.45 9.76 -0.20
CA GLN A 46 -8.49 9.49 -1.28
C GLN A 46 -8.17 10.75 -2.08
N ILE A 47 -9.14 11.63 -2.25
CA ILE A 47 -8.98 12.87 -3.03
C ILE A 47 -7.83 13.75 -2.52
N PRO A 48 -7.72 14.06 -1.21
CA PRO A 48 -6.59 14.86 -0.70
C PRO A 48 -5.23 14.17 -0.89
N VAL A 49 -5.16 12.84 -0.73
CA VAL A 49 -3.92 12.09 -0.91
C VAL A 49 -3.45 12.17 -2.35
N PHE A 50 -4.35 11.99 -3.33
CA PHE A 50 -4.00 12.09 -4.74
C PHE A 50 -3.62 13.50 -5.16
N SER A 51 -4.30 14.52 -4.63
CA SER A 51 -3.90 15.92 -4.86
C SER A 51 -2.46 16.21 -4.41
N VAL A 52 -2.03 15.62 -3.31
CA VAL A 52 -0.61 15.73 -2.86
C VAL A 52 0.32 14.99 -3.80
N ILE A 53 -0.04 13.78 -4.24
CA ILE A 53 0.77 13.00 -5.20
C ILE A 53 0.88 13.75 -6.53
N ASP A 54 -0.22 14.29 -7.06
CA ASP A 54 -0.25 15.09 -8.28
C ASP A 54 0.70 16.29 -8.18
N HIS A 55 0.66 16.99 -7.05
CA HIS A 55 1.53 18.14 -6.80
C HIS A 55 3.02 17.75 -6.73
N LEU A 56 3.33 16.61 -6.13
CA LEU A 56 4.69 16.10 -6.04
C LEU A 56 5.22 15.64 -7.42
N LEU A 57 4.38 15.04 -8.24
CA LEU A 57 4.75 14.57 -9.58
C LEU A 57 4.80 15.69 -10.63
N ALA A 58 4.09 16.80 -10.40
CA ALA A 58 4.13 17.96 -11.29
C ALA A 58 5.48 18.69 -11.27
N ASN A 59 6.27 18.54 -10.21
CA ASN A 59 7.60 19.15 -10.08
C ASN A 59 8.72 18.12 -10.27
N GLN A 60 9.26 18.04 -11.48
CA GLN A 60 10.33 17.13 -11.86
C GLN A 60 11.64 17.40 -11.12
N ASP A 61 11.88 18.63 -10.64
CA ASP A 61 13.05 19.00 -9.86
C ASP A 61 12.89 18.69 -8.36
N SER A 62 11.77 18.10 -7.96
CA SER A 62 11.53 17.77 -6.56
C SER A 62 12.40 16.60 -6.09
N SER A 63 12.88 16.70 -4.85
CA SER A 63 13.62 15.60 -4.20
C SER A 63 12.82 14.30 -4.15
N TYR A 64 11.48 14.38 -4.12
CA TYR A 64 10.60 13.23 -4.17
C TYR A 64 10.62 12.52 -5.51
N TYR A 65 10.70 13.28 -6.60
CA TYR A 65 10.82 12.73 -7.95
C TYR A 65 12.10 11.90 -8.08
N PHE A 66 13.25 12.45 -7.68
CA PHE A 66 14.52 11.72 -7.64
C PHE A 66 14.48 10.50 -6.71
N MET A 67 13.80 10.59 -5.57
CA MET A 67 13.63 9.46 -4.67
C MET A 67 12.84 8.33 -5.35
N ILE A 68 11.76 8.63 -6.05
CA ILE A 68 10.95 7.63 -6.78
C ILE A 68 11.79 6.98 -7.89
N GLN A 69 12.50 7.76 -8.69
CA GLN A 69 13.40 7.21 -9.72
C GLN A 69 14.41 6.25 -9.10
N ARG A 70 15.06 6.66 -8.01
CA ARG A 70 16.05 5.84 -7.33
C ARG A 70 15.45 4.55 -6.74
N ILE A 71 14.23 4.58 -6.23
CA ILE A 71 13.51 3.39 -5.78
C ILE A 71 13.27 2.44 -6.97
N LEU A 72 12.84 2.95 -8.12
CA LEU A 72 12.61 2.17 -9.33
C LEU A 72 13.89 1.51 -9.85
N GLU A 73 15.02 2.23 -9.83
CA GLU A 73 16.32 1.73 -10.28
C GLU A 73 16.94 0.70 -9.33
N GLN A 74 16.76 0.87 -8.01
CA GLN A 74 17.45 0.07 -6.99
C GLN A 74 16.61 -1.07 -6.42
N THR A 75 15.31 -1.12 -6.74
CA THR A 75 14.40 -2.13 -6.20
C THR A 75 14.09 -3.18 -7.26
N SER A 76 14.07 -4.45 -6.85
CA SER A 76 13.74 -5.52 -7.79
C SER A 76 12.33 -5.35 -8.36
N HIS A 77 12.16 -5.66 -9.64
CA HIS A 77 10.90 -5.60 -10.37
C HIS A 77 9.76 -6.33 -9.62
N SER A 78 10.06 -7.51 -9.07
CA SER A 78 9.10 -8.29 -8.29
C SER A 78 8.66 -7.58 -6.99
N ALA A 79 9.56 -6.86 -6.32
CA ALA A 79 9.22 -6.13 -5.11
C ALA A 79 8.33 -4.92 -5.41
N ILE A 80 8.62 -4.17 -6.49
CA ILE A 80 7.79 -3.05 -6.95
C ILE A 80 6.41 -3.55 -7.36
N LYS A 81 6.33 -4.65 -8.10
CA LYS A 81 5.07 -5.30 -8.49
C LYS A 81 4.23 -5.68 -7.26
N ASN A 82 4.85 -6.38 -6.30
CA ASN A 82 4.16 -6.77 -5.07
C ASN A 82 3.67 -5.57 -4.27
N LEU A 83 4.47 -4.51 -4.18
CA LEU A 83 4.08 -3.27 -3.50
C LEU A 83 2.90 -2.60 -4.21
N GLY A 84 2.92 -2.50 -5.54
CA GLY A 84 1.84 -1.94 -6.36
C GLY A 84 0.53 -2.70 -6.19
N ILE A 85 0.58 -4.03 -6.20
CA ILE A 85 -0.61 -4.87 -5.97
C ILE A 85 -1.10 -4.74 -4.53
N LEU A 86 -0.19 -4.76 -3.56
CA LEU A 86 -0.55 -4.71 -2.14
C LEU A 86 -1.18 -3.36 -1.77
N LEU A 87 -0.54 -2.26 -2.14
CA LEU A 87 -1.03 -0.92 -1.84
C LEU A 87 -2.15 -0.50 -2.80
N GLY A 88 -1.92 -0.59 -4.10
CA GLY A 88 -2.87 -0.09 -5.09
C GLY A 88 -4.16 -0.88 -5.12
N TYR A 89 -4.08 -2.18 -5.29
CA TYR A 89 -5.29 -3.00 -5.39
C TYR A 89 -5.82 -3.47 -4.04
N ASN A 90 -5.00 -4.19 -3.27
CA ASN A 90 -5.51 -4.80 -2.04
C ASN A 90 -5.93 -3.76 -1.00
N SER A 91 -5.09 -2.72 -0.76
CA SER A 91 -5.39 -1.74 0.29
C SER A 91 -6.31 -0.62 -0.19
N TRP A 92 -5.99 0.05 -1.30
CA TRP A 92 -6.67 1.30 -1.68
C TRP A 92 -7.93 1.11 -2.52
N THR A 93 -8.10 -0.03 -3.18
CA THR A 93 -9.29 -0.29 -4.00
C THR A 93 -10.17 -1.37 -3.38
N TYR A 94 -9.81 -2.64 -3.52
CA TYR A 94 -10.60 -3.77 -3.03
C TYR A 94 -10.77 -3.74 -1.51
N GLY A 95 -9.66 -3.64 -0.76
CA GLY A 95 -9.69 -3.60 0.69
C GLY A 95 -10.45 -2.41 1.24
N ALA A 96 -10.23 -1.22 0.68
CA ALA A 96 -10.95 -0.03 1.08
C ALA A 96 -12.47 -0.15 0.85
N LYS A 97 -12.90 -0.78 -0.25
CA LYS A 97 -14.31 -1.06 -0.51
C LYS A 97 -14.89 -2.06 0.48
N LEU A 98 -14.19 -3.17 0.72
CA LEU A 98 -14.59 -4.20 1.67
C LEU A 98 -14.66 -3.62 3.09
N LEU A 99 -13.66 -2.86 3.50
CA LEU A 99 -13.56 -2.22 4.82
C LEU A 99 -14.74 -1.26 5.06
N ARG A 100 -15.05 -0.40 4.10
CA ARG A 100 -16.22 0.51 4.20
C ARG A 100 -17.54 -0.26 4.30
N SER A 101 -17.73 -1.29 3.49
CA SER A 101 -18.94 -2.10 3.54
C SER A 101 -19.08 -2.88 4.84
N THR A 102 -17.96 -3.37 5.39
CA THR A 102 -17.94 -4.10 6.66
C THR A 102 -18.17 -3.14 7.83
N SER A 103 -17.53 -1.96 7.83
CA SER A 103 -17.77 -0.91 8.84
C SER A 103 -19.24 -0.50 8.88
N ALA A 104 -19.86 -0.30 7.70
CA ALA A 104 -21.27 0.06 7.62
C ALA A 104 -22.21 -1.03 8.18
N LYS A 105 -21.87 -2.31 7.95
CA LYS A 105 -22.64 -3.46 8.48
C LYS A 105 -22.50 -3.62 9.99
N LEU A 106 -21.31 -3.35 10.52
CA LEU A 106 -21.00 -3.55 11.94
C LEU A 106 -21.34 -2.33 12.80
N GLY A 107 -21.57 -1.16 12.20
CA GLY A 107 -21.88 0.09 12.91
C GLY A 107 -20.69 0.76 13.60
N TYR A 108 -19.45 0.33 13.31
CA TYR A 108 -18.24 0.95 13.84
C TYR A 108 -17.12 1.02 12.80
N CYS A 109 -16.18 1.95 13.01
CA CYS A 109 -15.04 2.12 12.11
C CYS A 109 -14.01 1.00 12.28
N ILE A 110 -13.64 0.35 11.16
CA ILE A 110 -12.55 -0.61 11.10
C ILE A 110 -11.30 0.15 10.65
N PRO A 111 -10.14 -0.02 11.34
CA PRO A 111 -8.90 0.62 10.91
C PRO A 111 -8.41 0.06 9.58
N TRP A 112 -7.82 0.90 8.74
CA TRP A 112 -7.24 0.44 7.47
C TRP A 112 -5.82 -0.11 7.60
N ASN A 113 -5.15 0.20 8.73
CA ASN A 113 -3.81 -0.26 9.08
C ASN A 113 -3.77 -0.73 10.53
N ILE A 114 -3.01 -1.79 10.79
CA ILE A 114 -2.71 -2.27 12.15
C ILE A 114 -1.20 -2.26 12.33
N THR A 115 -0.73 -1.58 13.38
CA THR A 115 0.69 -1.57 13.76
C THR A 115 0.93 -2.53 14.92
N PHE A 116 1.76 -3.54 14.69
CA PHE A 116 2.26 -4.43 15.71
C PHE A 116 3.55 -3.83 16.30
N ARG A 117 3.56 -3.62 17.61
CA ARG A 117 4.78 -3.28 18.34
C ARG A 117 5.40 -4.57 18.83
N TRP A 118 6.53 -4.93 18.27
CA TRP A 118 7.23 -6.16 18.59
C TRP A 118 8.51 -5.88 19.33
N ASP A 119 8.62 -6.46 20.53
CA ASP A 119 9.81 -6.43 21.35
C ASP A 119 10.40 -7.86 21.40
N PRO A 120 11.54 -8.09 20.74
CA PRO A 120 12.15 -9.42 20.69
C PRO A 120 12.66 -9.92 22.05
N SER A 121 12.87 -9.02 23.03
CA SER A 121 13.28 -9.38 24.40
C SER A 121 12.13 -9.94 25.22
N ARG A 122 10.88 -9.74 24.81
CA ARG A 122 9.67 -10.19 25.50
C ARG A 122 9.07 -11.40 24.79
N SER A 123 9.50 -12.59 25.17
CA SER A 123 9.07 -13.85 24.56
C SER A 123 7.60 -14.23 24.78
N ASP A 124 6.90 -13.52 25.68
CA ASP A 124 5.62 -13.94 26.23
C ASP A 124 4.38 -13.36 25.53
N LYS A 125 4.52 -12.30 24.70
CA LYS A 125 3.33 -11.52 24.31
C LYS A 125 2.98 -11.50 22.83
N MET A 126 3.89 -11.64 21.91
CA MET A 126 3.57 -11.61 20.48
C MET A 126 4.52 -12.48 19.68
N ASN A 127 4.09 -13.68 19.35
CA ASN A 127 4.85 -14.56 18.47
C ASN A 127 4.31 -14.50 17.03
N LEU A 128 5.09 -14.98 16.09
CA LEU A 128 4.75 -14.99 14.66
C LEU A 128 3.40 -15.68 14.37
N LYS A 129 3.02 -16.68 15.16
CA LYS A 129 1.73 -17.39 15.01
C LYS A 129 0.54 -16.46 15.27
N TYR A 130 0.62 -15.61 16.31
CA TYR A 130 -0.43 -14.63 16.61
C TYR A 130 -0.50 -13.55 15.52
N ILE A 131 0.65 -13.03 15.08
CA ILE A 131 0.70 -12.04 13.99
C ILE A 131 0.03 -12.61 12.73
N LYS A 132 0.40 -13.82 12.32
CA LYS A 132 -0.21 -14.48 11.15
C LYS A 132 -1.73 -14.63 11.28
N ARG A 133 -2.22 -15.00 12.46
CA ARG A 133 -3.65 -15.11 12.73
C ARG A 133 -4.35 -13.76 12.65
N LEU A 134 -3.81 -12.74 13.30
CA LEU A 134 -4.37 -11.38 13.26
C LEU A 134 -4.38 -10.80 11.85
N VAL A 135 -3.33 -11.04 11.06
CA VAL A 135 -3.29 -10.66 9.64
C VAL A 135 -4.39 -11.38 8.85
N ALA A 136 -4.56 -12.69 9.05
CA ALA A 136 -5.60 -13.46 8.37
C ALA A 136 -7.02 -12.98 8.73
N ASP A 137 -7.26 -12.65 9.99
CA ASP A 137 -8.55 -12.15 10.45
C ASP A 137 -8.78 -10.69 9.99
N GLY A 138 -7.74 -9.85 9.99
CA GLY A 138 -7.79 -8.51 9.43
C GLY A 138 -8.12 -8.49 7.94
N ASN A 139 -7.53 -9.39 7.16
CA ASN A 139 -7.81 -9.52 5.73
C ASN A 139 -9.29 -9.81 5.44
N LYS A 140 -9.95 -10.61 6.29
CA LYS A 140 -11.40 -10.88 6.18
C LYS A 140 -12.26 -9.63 6.37
N LEU A 141 -11.75 -8.67 7.14
CA LEU A 141 -12.41 -7.38 7.40
C LEU A 141 -12.08 -6.32 6.33
N GLY A 142 -11.11 -6.57 5.47
CA GLY A 142 -10.63 -5.64 4.45
C GLY A 142 -9.36 -4.88 4.83
N ILE A 143 -8.70 -5.24 5.94
CA ILE A 143 -7.43 -4.66 6.35
C ILE A 143 -6.31 -5.41 5.63
N TYR A 144 -5.58 -4.73 4.76
CA TYR A 144 -4.46 -5.30 3.99
C TYR A 144 -3.14 -4.57 4.25
N SER A 145 -3.14 -3.55 5.11
CA SER A 145 -1.94 -2.83 5.53
C SER A 145 -1.58 -3.17 6.97
N PHE A 146 -0.40 -3.74 7.17
CA PHE A 146 0.12 -4.12 8.47
C PHE A 146 1.56 -3.62 8.61
N THR A 147 1.82 -2.96 9.73
CA THR A 147 3.16 -2.44 10.06
C THR A 147 3.71 -3.22 11.24
N ILE A 148 4.93 -3.70 11.15
CA ILE A 148 5.65 -4.28 12.29
C ILE A 148 6.71 -3.27 12.71
N ARG A 149 6.57 -2.74 13.92
CA ARG A 149 7.53 -1.85 14.54
C ARG A 149 8.30 -2.62 15.61
N GLN A 150 9.56 -2.88 15.35
CA GLN A 150 10.45 -3.47 16.36
C GLN A 150 10.88 -2.38 17.33
N GLU A 151 10.68 -2.61 18.60
CA GLU A 151 11.22 -1.77 19.68
C GLU A 151 12.58 -2.33 20.08
N VAL A 152 13.62 -1.75 19.54
CA VAL A 152 14.98 -1.99 20.03
C VAL A 152 15.24 -0.91 21.08
N ALA A 153 15.63 -1.31 22.29
CA ALA A 153 16.29 -0.39 23.18
C ALA A 153 17.59 0.03 22.46
N MET A 154 17.61 1.25 21.92
CA MET A 154 18.88 1.80 21.45
C MET A 154 19.78 1.92 22.69
N PRO A 155 20.99 1.36 22.69
CA PRO A 155 21.95 1.66 23.73
C PRO A 155 22.15 3.18 23.71
N ILE A 156 21.95 3.83 24.84
CA ILE A 156 22.25 5.25 25.01
C ILE A 156 23.76 5.38 24.81
N PRO A 157 24.24 6.16 23.81
CA PRO A 157 25.66 6.32 23.63
C PRO A 157 26.23 7.00 24.88
N GLY A 158 26.99 6.27 25.71
CA GLY A 158 27.68 6.83 26.85
C GLY A 158 27.36 6.24 28.23
N GLU A 159 26.62 5.12 28.34
CA GLU A 159 26.61 4.31 29.56
C GLU A 159 27.57 3.14 29.47
#